data_ed24c52445d6d65fd4999978d96ef359
#
_entry.id   ed24c52445d6d65fd4999978d96ef359
#
_cell.length_a   1.000
_cell.length_b   1.000
_cell.length_c   1.000
_cell.angle_alpha   90.00
_cell.angle_beta   90.00
_cell.angle_gamma   90.00
#
_symmetry.space_group_name_H-M   'P 1'
#
loop_
_entity.id
_entity.type
_entity.pdbx_description
1 polymer ?
#
loop_
_entity_poly.entity_id
_entity_poly.type
_entity_poly.pdbx_seq_one_letter_code
_entity_poly.pdbx_strand_id
1 'polypeptide(L)'
;LDKSKLVYPGQQIAVSEEGEASAGAMESDGAVYATVAGNVIVDPQTYAISVKSAKALVPLREGDIVNGLVHDIYDTVALIEFEPVTTNGERKSYTNRFAYLRISEVDKGYVENFRDVLRIGDTIVARVREIKPLGIYLSIMDSSLGVVKARCSACRREMRNTGRVMECPNCRNRETRKMAINASRM
;
A
#
# COMPACT_ATOMS: atom_id res chain seq x y z
N LEU A 1 -26.84 4.39 -26.61
CA LEU A 1 -25.43 4.24 -26.21
C LEU A 1 -25.06 2.75 -26.19
N ASP A 2 -24.05 2.39 -26.97
CA ASP A 2 -23.59 1.01 -27.09
C ASP A 2 -22.81 0.65 -25.79
N LYS A 3 -23.41 -0.23 -24.95
CA LYS A 3 -22.95 -0.56 -23.57
C LYS A 3 -21.60 -1.28 -23.48
N SER A 4 -20.94 -1.55 -24.60
CA SER A 4 -19.68 -2.30 -24.65
C SER A 4 -18.56 -1.61 -25.43
N LYS A 5 -18.72 -0.33 -25.77
CA LYS A 5 -17.73 0.39 -26.58
C LYS A 5 -16.50 0.72 -25.74
N LEU A 6 -15.33 0.23 -26.14
CA LEU A 6 -14.04 0.66 -25.60
C LEU A 6 -13.77 2.10 -26.05
N VAL A 7 -13.46 2.98 -25.11
CA VAL A 7 -13.16 4.38 -25.33
C VAL A 7 -11.80 4.76 -24.76
N TYR A 8 -11.24 5.85 -25.28
CA TYR A 8 -9.93 6.37 -24.89
C TYR A 8 -10.04 7.77 -24.32
N PRO A 9 -9.10 8.22 -23.48
CA PRO A 9 -9.09 9.57 -22.94
C PRO A 9 -9.20 10.64 -24.03
N GLY A 10 -10.07 11.63 -23.83
CA GLY A 10 -10.38 12.70 -24.76
C GLY A 10 -11.43 12.33 -25.83
N GLN A 11 -11.91 11.10 -25.87
CA GLN A 11 -12.98 10.70 -26.79
C GLN A 11 -14.33 11.15 -26.26
N GLN A 12 -15.13 11.80 -27.08
CA GLN A 12 -16.52 12.11 -26.78
C GLN A 12 -17.34 10.83 -26.70
N ILE A 13 -18.11 10.66 -25.62
CA ILE A 13 -18.91 9.46 -25.33
C ILE A 13 -20.41 9.74 -25.30
N ALA A 14 -20.81 10.98 -25.03
CA ALA A 14 -22.21 11.40 -25.00
C ALA A 14 -22.33 12.94 -25.16
N VAL A 15 -23.52 13.44 -25.25
CA VAL A 15 -23.84 14.87 -25.05
C VAL A 15 -24.41 15.03 -23.63
N SER A 16 -24.27 16.23 -23.04
CA SER A 16 -24.68 16.48 -21.65
C SER A 16 -26.19 16.28 -21.41
N GLU A 17 -27.00 16.36 -22.48
CA GLU A 17 -28.44 16.08 -22.42
C GLU A 17 -28.77 14.56 -22.24
N GLU A 18 -27.83 13.66 -22.53
CA GLU A 18 -28.03 12.20 -22.43
C GLU A 18 -27.69 11.65 -21.04
N GLY A 19 -26.96 12.42 -20.22
CA GLY A 19 -26.63 12.02 -18.86
C GLY A 19 -25.47 12.80 -18.26
N GLU A 20 -25.29 12.64 -16.95
CA GLU A 20 -24.26 13.34 -16.18
C GLU A 20 -22.93 12.58 -16.18
N ALA A 21 -21.83 13.32 -16.32
CA ALA A 21 -20.48 12.76 -16.23
C ALA A 21 -20.19 12.26 -14.80
N SER A 22 -19.69 11.02 -14.68
CA SER A 22 -19.34 10.39 -13.42
C SER A 22 -17.91 9.82 -13.50
N ALA A 23 -17.57 8.84 -12.68
CA ALA A 23 -16.23 8.29 -12.57
C ALA A 23 -15.62 7.91 -13.94
N GLY A 24 -14.45 8.45 -14.27
CA GLY A 24 -13.76 8.19 -15.54
C GLY A 24 -14.32 8.98 -16.74
N ALA A 25 -15.24 9.92 -16.51
CA ALA A 25 -15.77 10.85 -17.51
C ALA A 25 -15.71 12.29 -16.99
N MET A 26 -15.73 13.26 -17.88
CA MET A 26 -15.82 14.68 -17.58
C MET A 26 -16.72 15.39 -18.58
N GLU A 27 -17.42 16.41 -18.13
CA GLU A 27 -18.21 17.27 -18.99
C GLU A 27 -17.39 18.50 -19.40
N SER A 28 -17.46 18.87 -20.69
CA SER A 28 -16.92 20.10 -21.23
C SER A 28 -17.71 20.49 -22.48
N ASP A 29 -18.03 21.77 -22.58
CA ASP A 29 -18.70 22.37 -23.76
C ASP A 29 -19.99 21.65 -24.22
N GLY A 30 -20.80 21.18 -23.26
CA GLY A 30 -22.06 20.49 -23.53
C GLY A 30 -21.89 19.03 -24.02
N ALA A 31 -20.70 18.46 -23.87
CA ALA A 31 -20.41 17.07 -24.21
C ALA A 31 -19.70 16.37 -23.08
N VAL A 32 -19.85 15.04 -23.00
CA VAL A 32 -19.21 14.17 -22.02
C VAL A 32 -18.05 13.44 -22.70
N TYR A 33 -16.86 13.55 -22.11
CA TYR A 33 -15.62 12.97 -22.61
C TYR A 33 -15.07 11.92 -21.66
N ALA A 34 -14.48 10.87 -22.19
CA ALA A 34 -13.74 9.88 -21.40
C ALA A 34 -12.45 10.49 -20.85
N THR A 35 -12.14 10.28 -19.56
CA THR A 35 -10.85 10.67 -18.94
C THR A 35 -9.91 9.49 -18.79
N VAL A 36 -10.44 8.26 -18.90
CA VAL A 36 -9.67 7.01 -18.81
C VAL A 36 -10.01 6.08 -19.98
N ALA A 37 -9.08 5.16 -20.31
CA ALA A 37 -9.37 4.10 -21.27
C ALA A 37 -10.21 3.01 -20.61
N GLY A 38 -11.33 2.62 -21.20
CA GLY A 38 -12.21 1.61 -20.61
C GLY A 38 -13.55 1.47 -21.35
N ASN A 39 -14.45 0.74 -20.73
CA ASN A 39 -15.80 0.55 -21.27
C ASN A 39 -16.76 1.57 -20.65
N VAL A 40 -17.61 2.13 -21.50
CA VAL A 40 -18.68 3.05 -21.07
C VAL A 40 -19.76 2.28 -20.34
N ILE A 41 -20.15 2.78 -19.18
CA ILE A 41 -21.27 2.29 -18.37
C ILE A 41 -22.23 3.44 -18.14
N VAL A 42 -23.50 3.24 -18.44
CA VAL A 42 -24.59 4.17 -18.15
C VAL A 42 -25.50 3.54 -17.11
N ASP A 43 -25.69 4.21 -15.99
CA ASP A 43 -26.62 3.81 -14.96
C ASP A 43 -28.06 4.11 -15.45
N PRO A 44 -28.94 3.10 -15.57
CA PRO A 44 -30.28 3.29 -16.09
C PRO A 44 -31.20 4.09 -15.13
N GLN A 45 -30.86 4.25 -13.87
CA GLN A 45 -31.67 4.94 -12.88
C GLN A 45 -31.25 6.41 -12.72
N THR A 46 -29.94 6.67 -12.72
CA THR A 46 -29.39 8.01 -12.48
C THR A 46 -28.93 8.69 -13.76
N TYR A 47 -28.90 7.98 -14.88
CA TYR A 47 -28.32 8.44 -16.17
C TYR A 47 -26.85 8.87 -16.04
N ALA A 48 -26.16 8.44 -14.97
CA ALA A 48 -24.75 8.72 -14.79
C ALA A 48 -23.91 7.94 -15.81
N ILE A 49 -23.08 8.67 -16.55
CA ILE A 49 -22.18 8.12 -17.57
C ILE A 49 -20.81 7.99 -16.95
N SER A 50 -20.33 6.74 -16.82
CA SER A 50 -19.02 6.42 -16.28
C SER A 50 -18.19 5.60 -17.26
N VAL A 51 -16.86 5.64 -17.11
CA VAL A 51 -15.94 4.79 -17.87
C VAL A 51 -15.18 3.90 -16.90
N LYS A 52 -15.41 2.58 -17.00
CA LYS A 52 -14.71 1.60 -16.18
C LYS A 52 -13.48 1.09 -16.90
N SER A 53 -12.32 1.45 -16.37
CA SER A 53 -11.03 0.92 -16.85
C SER A 53 -10.81 -0.51 -16.35
N ALA A 54 -10.31 -1.39 -17.24
CA ALA A 54 -9.91 -2.75 -16.86
C ALA A 54 -8.67 -2.79 -15.94
N LYS A 55 -7.88 -1.71 -15.92
CA LYS A 55 -6.67 -1.57 -15.11
C LYS A 55 -6.70 -0.25 -14.31
N ALA A 56 -7.85 0.06 -13.71
CA ALA A 56 -7.98 1.26 -12.88
C ALA A 56 -6.97 1.23 -11.73
N LEU A 57 -6.34 2.40 -11.50
CA LEU A 57 -5.55 2.61 -10.30
C LEU A 57 -6.52 2.87 -9.14
N VAL A 58 -6.44 2.06 -8.10
CA VAL A 58 -7.21 2.23 -6.88
C VAL A 58 -6.38 3.05 -5.89
N PRO A 59 -6.92 4.12 -5.30
CA PRO A 59 -6.16 4.87 -4.30
C PRO A 59 -5.85 3.97 -3.10
N LEU A 60 -4.66 4.17 -2.52
CA LEU A 60 -4.29 3.55 -1.25
C LEU A 60 -5.30 3.96 -0.19
N ARG A 61 -5.75 3.03 0.65
CA ARG A 61 -6.75 3.24 1.69
C ARG A 61 -6.23 2.80 3.05
N GLU A 62 -6.80 3.34 4.09
CA GLU A 62 -6.60 2.83 5.46
C GLU A 62 -7.06 1.37 5.53
N GLY A 63 -6.27 0.55 6.22
CA GLY A 63 -6.46 -0.90 6.29
C GLY A 63 -5.71 -1.71 5.22
N ASP A 64 -5.22 -1.09 4.14
CA ASP A 64 -4.43 -1.78 3.12
C ASP A 64 -3.14 -2.35 3.71
N ILE A 65 -2.74 -3.51 3.21
CA ILE A 65 -1.46 -4.14 3.59
C ILE A 65 -0.37 -3.69 2.60
N VAL A 66 0.80 -3.41 3.15
CA VAL A 66 1.96 -2.97 2.40
C VAL A 66 3.19 -3.78 2.79
N ASN A 67 4.07 -4.02 1.83
CA ASN A 67 5.43 -4.47 2.09
C ASN A 67 6.32 -3.25 2.21
N GLY A 68 7.20 -3.22 3.21
CA GLY A 68 8.08 -2.10 3.44
C GLY A 68 9.51 -2.50 3.74
N LEU A 69 10.45 -1.67 3.32
CA LEU A 69 11.85 -1.73 3.71
C LEU A 69 12.10 -0.66 4.76
N VAL A 70 12.66 -1.02 5.90
CA VAL A 70 13.07 -0.06 6.93
C VAL A 70 14.24 0.75 6.38
N HIS A 71 13.98 2.00 6.02
CA HIS A 71 14.97 2.91 5.42
C HIS A 71 15.81 3.60 6.48
N ASP A 72 15.15 4.15 7.52
CA ASP A 72 15.81 4.83 8.63
C ASP A 72 15.02 4.68 9.92
N ILE A 73 15.71 4.86 11.07
CA ILE A 73 15.13 4.72 12.41
C ILE A 73 15.56 5.91 13.27
N TYR A 74 14.59 6.69 13.72
CA TYR A 74 14.72 7.77 14.70
C TYR A 74 14.18 7.30 16.06
N ASP A 75 14.25 8.14 17.07
CA ASP A 75 13.86 7.77 18.44
C ASP A 75 12.40 7.33 18.56
N THR A 76 11.47 8.05 17.93
CA THR A 76 10.03 7.81 18.07
C THR A 76 9.34 7.36 16.77
N VAL A 77 10.07 7.39 15.63
CA VAL A 77 9.53 7.12 14.31
C VAL A 77 10.54 6.38 13.45
N ALA A 78 10.09 5.41 12.67
CA ALA A 78 10.90 4.79 11.62
C ALA A 78 10.35 5.20 10.24
N LEU A 79 11.25 5.46 9.30
CA LEU A 79 10.95 5.75 7.92
C LEU A 79 10.96 4.44 7.11
N ILE A 80 9.84 4.16 6.47
CA ILE A 80 9.63 2.92 5.72
C ILE A 80 9.42 3.27 4.24
N GLU A 81 10.26 2.75 3.37
CA GLU A 81 9.97 2.74 1.93
C GLU A 81 9.04 1.55 1.65
N PHE A 82 7.84 1.80 1.10
CA PHE A 82 6.82 0.78 0.99
C PHE A 82 6.28 0.59 -0.42
N GLU A 83 5.74 -0.60 -0.66
CA GLU A 83 4.94 -0.95 -1.83
C GLU A 83 3.66 -1.65 -1.37
N PRO A 84 2.48 -1.23 -1.88
CA PRO A 84 1.22 -1.91 -1.56
C PRO A 84 1.23 -3.35 -2.04
N VAL A 85 0.71 -4.25 -1.21
CA VAL A 85 0.48 -5.64 -1.62
C VAL A 85 -0.69 -5.65 -2.60
N THR A 86 -0.43 -6.12 -3.81
CA THR A 86 -1.45 -6.25 -4.83
C THR A 86 -2.33 -7.46 -4.52
N THR A 87 -3.59 -7.22 -4.19
CA THR A 87 -4.60 -8.26 -4.01
C THR A 87 -5.51 -8.25 -5.24
N ASN A 88 -5.80 -9.41 -5.82
CA ASN A 88 -6.69 -9.57 -6.99
C ASN A 88 -6.27 -8.77 -8.25
N GLY A 89 -4.98 -8.47 -8.42
CA GLY A 89 -4.47 -7.75 -9.59
C GLY A 89 -4.77 -6.25 -9.59
N GLU A 90 -5.34 -5.69 -8.52
CA GLU A 90 -5.56 -4.26 -8.37
C GLU A 90 -4.24 -3.52 -8.16
N ARG A 91 -4.03 -2.46 -8.96
CA ARG A 91 -2.86 -1.59 -8.80
C ARG A 91 -3.23 -0.42 -7.89
N LYS A 92 -2.54 -0.29 -6.76
CA LYS A 92 -2.74 0.83 -5.84
C LYS A 92 -1.97 2.07 -6.34
N SER A 93 -2.64 3.23 -6.28
CA SER A 93 -2.03 4.53 -6.54
C SER A 93 -1.68 5.21 -5.23
N TYR A 94 -0.45 5.72 -5.13
CA TYR A 94 0.05 6.47 -3.99
C TYR A 94 1.07 7.52 -4.46
N THR A 95 1.09 8.65 -3.77
CA THR A 95 1.91 9.82 -4.16
C THR A 95 3.31 9.76 -3.58
N ASN A 96 3.48 9.11 -2.43
CA ASN A 96 4.74 9.05 -1.71
C ASN A 96 5.09 7.58 -1.44
N ARG A 97 6.33 7.18 -1.73
CA ARG A 97 6.87 5.84 -1.46
C ARG A 97 7.30 5.65 0.00
N PHE A 98 7.34 6.73 0.77
CA PHE A 98 7.73 6.70 2.17
C PHE A 98 6.53 6.83 3.08
N ALA A 99 6.54 6.04 4.14
CA ALA A 99 5.57 6.07 5.21
C ALA A 99 6.28 6.09 6.57
N TYR A 100 5.55 6.51 7.59
CA TYR A 100 6.04 6.64 8.95
C TYR A 100 5.46 5.53 9.83
N LEU A 101 6.32 4.83 10.56
CA LEU A 101 5.93 3.89 11.60
C LEU A 101 6.28 4.51 12.97
N ARG A 102 5.28 4.79 13.79
CA ARG A 102 5.49 5.28 15.16
C ARG A 102 5.84 4.13 16.08
N ILE A 103 6.65 4.39 17.11
CA ILE A 103 7.04 3.37 18.10
C ILE A 103 5.81 2.78 18.82
N SER A 104 4.78 3.59 19.06
CA SER A 104 3.50 3.17 19.65
C SER A 104 2.68 2.23 18.77
N GLU A 105 2.98 2.16 17.49
CA GLU A 105 2.29 1.33 16.50
C GLU A 105 3.07 0.04 16.16
N VAL A 106 4.12 -0.25 16.94
CA VAL A 106 4.95 -1.45 16.74
C VAL A 106 4.37 -2.66 17.44
N ASP A 107 4.02 -2.54 18.71
CA ASP A 107 3.48 -3.63 19.51
C ASP A 107 2.37 -3.13 20.45
N LYS A 108 1.55 -4.05 20.96
CA LYS A 108 0.55 -3.76 22.02
C LYS A 108 1.20 -3.48 23.37
N GLY A 109 2.40 -4.02 23.60
CA GLY A 109 3.22 -3.74 24.77
C GLY A 109 4.06 -2.48 24.62
N TYR A 110 4.66 -2.03 25.72
CA TYR A 110 5.59 -0.91 25.70
C TYR A 110 6.90 -1.31 24.99
N VAL A 111 7.27 -0.55 23.98
CA VAL A 111 8.55 -0.67 23.26
C VAL A 111 9.39 0.55 23.59
N GLU A 112 10.53 0.35 24.23
CA GLU A 112 11.43 1.43 24.63
C GLU A 112 12.25 1.94 23.43
N ASN A 113 12.78 1.01 22.64
CA ASN A 113 13.61 1.32 21.49
C ASN A 113 13.18 0.58 20.23
N PHE A 114 13.09 1.27 19.10
CA PHE A 114 12.90 0.62 17.80
C PHE A 114 13.93 -0.47 17.52
N ARG A 115 15.18 -0.24 17.93
CA ARG A 115 16.29 -1.15 17.65
C ARG A 115 16.17 -2.52 18.30
N ASP A 116 15.27 -2.69 19.26
CA ASP A 116 14.99 -4.00 19.89
C ASP A 116 14.05 -4.85 19.05
N VAL A 117 13.27 -4.20 18.17
CA VAL A 117 12.20 -4.81 17.40
C VAL A 117 12.36 -4.71 15.88
N LEU A 118 13.13 -3.70 15.41
CA LEU A 118 13.40 -3.44 13.98
C LEU A 118 14.84 -2.96 13.77
N ARG A 119 15.38 -3.19 12.58
CA ARG A 119 16.66 -2.63 12.14
C ARG A 119 16.56 -2.07 10.72
N ILE A 120 17.41 -1.10 10.40
CA ILE A 120 17.55 -0.58 9.05
C ILE A 120 17.90 -1.73 8.09
N GLY A 121 17.16 -1.83 7.00
CA GLY A 121 17.30 -2.87 5.99
C GLY A 121 16.43 -4.11 6.23
N ASP A 122 15.66 -4.17 7.33
CA ASP A 122 14.66 -5.22 7.53
C ASP A 122 13.48 -4.99 6.58
N THR A 123 12.92 -6.07 6.05
CA THR A 123 11.67 -6.04 5.28
C THR A 123 10.51 -6.38 6.21
N ILE A 124 9.48 -5.55 6.18
CA ILE A 124 8.30 -5.68 7.04
C ILE A 124 7.03 -5.82 6.20
N VAL A 125 6.03 -6.46 6.78
CA VAL A 125 4.62 -6.35 6.36
C VAL A 125 3.91 -5.47 7.37
N ALA A 126 3.23 -4.44 6.88
CA ALA A 126 2.56 -3.46 7.71
C ALA A 126 1.16 -3.15 7.17
N ARG A 127 0.32 -2.55 7.99
CA ARG A 127 -1.00 -2.06 7.61
C ARG A 127 -0.99 -0.53 7.58
N VAL A 128 -1.64 0.05 6.57
CA VAL A 128 -1.89 1.48 6.53
C VAL A 128 -2.87 1.83 7.66
N ARG A 129 -2.41 2.62 8.62
CA ARG A 129 -3.20 3.05 9.79
C ARG A 129 -3.96 4.33 9.51
N GLU A 130 -3.28 5.32 8.95
CA GLU A 130 -3.81 6.63 8.65
C GLU A 130 -3.17 7.20 7.39
N ILE A 131 -3.94 7.94 6.61
CA ILE A 131 -3.44 8.70 5.47
C ILE A 131 -3.74 10.18 5.75
N LYS A 132 -2.67 10.98 5.93
CA LYS A 132 -2.76 12.42 6.23
C LYS A 132 -2.09 13.23 5.14
N PRO A 133 -2.39 14.54 5.01
CA PRO A 133 -1.69 15.41 4.06
C PRO A 133 -0.17 15.42 4.22
N LEU A 134 0.32 15.23 5.46
CA LEU A 134 1.74 15.20 5.81
C LEU A 134 2.41 13.83 5.61
N GLY A 135 1.65 12.77 5.32
CA GLY A 135 2.20 11.44 5.08
C GLY A 135 1.31 10.28 5.44
N ILE A 136 1.80 9.10 5.12
CA ILE A 136 1.15 7.82 5.37
C ILE A 136 1.74 7.23 6.65
N TYR A 137 0.88 6.77 7.55
CA TYR A 137 1.27 6.17 8.82
C TYR A 137 0.93 4.69 8.80
N LEU A 138 1.91 3.88 9.20
CA LEU A 138 1.80 2.42 9.24
C LEU A 138 1.66 1.92 10.68
N SER A 139 1.13 0.71 10.80
CA SER A 139 1.08 -0.06 12.05
C SER A 139 1.51 -1.49 11.80
N ILE A 140 2.25 -2.06 12.76
CA ILE A 140 2.61 -3.48 12.79
C ILE A 140 2.19 -4.11 14.12
N MET A 141 1.20 -3.53 14.83
CA MET A 141 0.74 -4.02 16.15
C MET A 141 0.21 -5.45 16.10
N ASP A 142 -0.46 -5.82 15.01
CA ASP A 142 -1.01 -7.16 14.86
C ASP A 142 0.11 -8.20 14.78
N SER A 143 -0.13 -9.39 15.34
CA SER A 143 0.83 -10.48 15.35
C SER A 143 1.15 -11.03 13.95
N SER A 144 0.24 -10.86 13.00
CA SER A 144 0.45 -11.21 11.58
C SER A 144 1.34 -10.23 10.83
N LEU A 145 1.61 -9.06 11.43
CA LEU A 145 2.40 -7.97 10.88
C LEU A 145 3.75 -7.88 11.59
N GLY A 146 4.75 -7.34 10.91
CA GLY A 146 6.10 -7.20 11.43
C GLY A 146 7.17 -7.58 10.42
N VAL A 147 8.34 -7.96 10.92
CA VAL A 147 9.49 -8.33 10.09
C VAL A 147 9.25 -9.68 9.42
N VAL A 148 9.44 -9.72 8.11
CA VAL A 148 9.39 -10.95 7.29
C VAL A 148 10.78 -11.40 6.87
N LYS A 149 11.70 -10.44 6.64
CA LYS A 149 13.12 -10.70 6.36
C LYS A 149 13.98 -9.76 7.18
N ALA A 150 14.85 -10.32 8.01
CA ALA A 150 15.78 -9.55 8.83
C ALA A 150 17.20 -9.61 8.25
N ARG A 151 17.88 -8.47 8.26
CA ARG A 151 19.29 -8.37 7.89
C ARG A 151 20.18 -8.21 9.12
N CYS A 152 21.26 -8.95 9.17
CA CYS A 152 22.25 -8.87 10.25
C CYS A 152 22.86 -7.46 10.32
N SER A 153 22.89 -6.85 11.51
CA SER A 153 23.48 -5.53 11.70
C SER A 153 24.99 -5.51 11.47
N ALA A 154 25.68 -6.63 11.70
CA ALA A 154 27.13 -6.75 11.58
C ALA A 154 27.60 -7.03 10.14
N CYS A 155 26.99 -8.00 9.44
CA CYS A 155 27.48 -8.45 8.12
C CYS A 155 26.45 -8.32 6.98
N ARG A 156 25.26 -7.76 7.24
CA ARG A 156 24.18 -7.50 6.29
C ARG A 156 23.57 -8.74 5.61
N ARG A 157 23.99 -9.94 5.96
CA ARG A 157 23.37 -11.16 5.45
C ARG A 157 22.01 -11.39 6.05
N GLU A 158 21.15 -12.08 5.32
CA GLU A 158 19.82 -12.47 5.79
C GLU A 158 19.96 -13.40 7.00
N MET A 159 19.19 -13.11 8.04
CA MET A 159 19.17 -13.86 9.28
C MET A 159 18.13 -14.99 9.23
N ARG A 160 18.36 -16.05 10.00
CA ARG A 160 17.42 -17.15 10.15
C ARG A 160 16.65 -17.01 11.46
N ASN A 161 15.36 -17.24 11.40
CA ASN A 161 14.51 -17.29 12.60
C ASN A 161 14.70 -18.65 13.28
N THR A 162 15.15 -18.65 14.54
CA THR A 162 15.32 -19.86 15.35
C THR A 162 14.20 -20.05 16.38
N GLY A 163 13.10 -19.28 16.23
CA GLY A 163 11.90 -19.29 17.06
C GLY A 163 11.87 -18.18 18.10
N ARG A 164 12.90 -17.98 18.89
CA ARG A 164 12.99 -16.91 19.90
C ARG A 164 13.85 -15.73 19.47
N VAL A 165 14.87 -16.00 18.68
CA VAL A 165 15.84 -14.99 18.22
C VAL A 165 16.16 -15.21 16.75
N MET A 166 16.63 -14.14 16.10
CA MET A 166 17.22 -14.22 14.77
C MET A 166 18.71 -14.53 14.91
N GLU A 167 19.19 -15.50 14.15
CA GLU A 167 20.62 -15.86 14.12
C GLU A 167 21.19 -15.71 12.72
N CYS A 168 22.35 -15.06 12.62
CA CYS A 168 23.04 -14.89 11.37
C CYS A 168 23.83 -16.16 11.01
N PRO A 169 23.58 -16.82 9.85
CA PRO A 169 24.30 -18.04 9.47
C PRO A 169 25.78 -17.79 9.15
N ASN A 170 26.18 -16.53 8.92
CA ASN A 170 27.55 -16.18 8.56
C ASN A 170 28.41 -15.80 9.78
N CYS A 171 27.95 -14.85 10.59
CA CYS A 171 28.75 -14.32 11.72
C CYS A 171 28.22 -14.76 13.10
N ARG A 172 27.15 -15.58 13.14
CA ARG A 172 26.50 -16.10 14.36
C ARG A 172 25.96 -15.01 15.30
N ASN A 173 25.87 -13.77 14.82
CA ASN A 173 25.27 -12.70 15.58
C ASN A 173 23.79 -13.01 15.86
N ARG A 174 23.33 -12.74 17.08
CA ARG A 174 21.95 -12.97 17.53
C ARG A 174 21.26 -11.66 17.82
N GLU A 175 20.08 -11.50 17.29
CA GLU A 175 19.30 -10.27 17.41
C GLU A 175 17.81 -10.58 17.60
N THR A 176 17.12 -9.70 18.27
CA THR A 176 15.67 -9.76 18.42
C THR A 176 14.98 -8.94 17.31
N ARG A 177 13.82 -9.41 16.87
CA ARG A 177 12.92 -8.71 15.94
C ARG A 177 11.48 -9.04 16.29
N LYS A 178 10.59 -8.10 16.01
CA LYS A 178 9.16 -8.39 15.97
C LYS A 178 8.84 -9.09 14.65
N MET A 179 8.86 -10.41 14.66
CA MET A 179 8.55 -11.21 13.49
C MET A 179 7.05 -11.29 13.22
N ALA A 180 6.67 -11.20 11.95
CA ALA A 180 5.30 -11.51 11.54
C ALA A 180 5.03 -13.00 11.72
N ILE A 181 3.97 -13.35 12.44
CA ILE A 181 3.50 -14.74 12.56
C ILE A 181 2.92 -15.14 11.19
N ASN A 182 3.41 -16.24 10.58
CA ASN A 182 3.06 -16.73 9.24
C ASN A 182 3.80 -16.09 8.05
N ALA A 183 4.88 -15.36 8.26
CA ALA A 183 5.71 -14.85 7.16
C ALA A 183 6.29 -15.96 6.23
N SER A 184 6.25 -17.22 6.64
CA SER A 184 6.75 -18.38 5.88
C SER A 184 5.77 -18.91 4.82
N ARG A 185 4.63 -18.24 4.59
CA ARG A 185 3.59 -18.69 3.65
C ARG A 185 3.21 -17.63 2.60
N MET A 186 3.96 -16.53 2.48
CA MET A 186 3.79 -15.55 1.41
C MET A 186 4.98 -15.53 0.45
#